data_ce767413fd11ed7c7ff978a9926ff9e9
#
_entry.id   ce767413fd11ed7c7ff978a9926ff9e9
#
_cell.length_a   1.000
_cell.length_b   1.000
_cell.length_c   1.000
_cell.angle_alpha   90.00
_cell.angle_beta   90.00
_cell.angle_gamma   90.00
#
_symmetry.space_group_name_H-M   'P 1'
#
loop_
_entity.id
_entity.type
_entity.pdbx_description
1 polymer ?
#
loop_
_entity_poly.entity_id
_entity_poly.type
_entity_poly.pdbx_seq_one_letter_code
_entity_poly.pdbx_strand_id
1 'polypeptide(L)'
;IAARVQEAADTLELGPLLQRRPAALSGGQRQRVALGRALVRQPRVFLLDEPLSNLDAKLRASMRVEIARLHRKLGTTMIYVTHDQVEAMTLGQRIVVLNGGCIEQIDTPMALYQRPASVFVATFLGSPAMNLLDGRLRREDGLALQPANGDPPIPLDPGSELPAEAFDRDIRLGVRPEHLLAANAGDAQAIAPEV
;
A
#
# COMPACT_ATOMS: atom_id res chain seq x y z
N ILE A 1 13.59 16.38 32.79
CA ILE A 1 14.23 15.67 31.64
C ILE A 1 14.33 14.18 31.94
N ALA A 2 14.91 13.75 33.09
CA ALA A 2 15.12 12.33 33.41
C ALA A 2 13.81 11.50 33.35
N ALA A 3 12.72 11.97 33.94
CA ALA A 3 11.43 11.28 33.91
C ALA A 3 10.89 11.04 32.48
N ARG A 4 11.00 12.03 31.60
CA ARG A 4 10.58 11.87 30.18
C ARG A 4 11.47 10.90 29.40
N VAL A 5 12.77 10.88 29.72
CA VAL A 5 13.69 9.91 29.11
C VAL A 5 13.33 8.49 29.55
N GLN A 6 13.02 8.31 30.84
CA GLN A 6 12.60 7.03 31.38
C GLN A 6 11.28 6.56 30.75
N GLU A 7 10.28 7.43 30.66
CA GLU A 7 8.98 7.13 30.02
C GLU A 7 9.15 6.71 28.55
N ALA A 8 9.99 7.43 27.79
CA ALA A 8 10.28 7.08 26.41
C ALA A 8 11.06 5.75 26.31
N ALA A 9 12.00 5.52 27.22
CA ALA A 9 12.77 4.29 27.28
C ALA A 9 11.88 3.06 27.60
N ASP A 10 10.95 3.21 28.53
CA ASP A 10 10.00 2.15 28.91
C ASP A 10 9.03 1.86 27.74
N THR A 11 8.57 2.93 27.05
CA THR A 11 7.67 2.80 25.91
C THR A 11 8.30 2.02 24.74
N LEU A 12 9.59 2.20 24.52
CA LEU A 12 10.35 1.64 23.39
C LEU A 12 11.30 0.49 23.80
N GLU A 13 11.18 0.00 25.02
CA GLU A 13 12.01 -1.09 25.58
C GLU A 13 13.50 -0.82 25.45
N LEU A 14 13.91 0.45 25.72
CA LEU A 14 15.30 0.90 25.62
C LEU A 14 16.05 0.86 26.94
N GLY A 15 15.41 0.50 28.06
CA GLY A 15 16.01 0.52 29.39
C GLY A 15 17.41 -0.11 29.42
N PRO A 16 17.61 -1.37 28.97
CA PRO A 16 18.91 -2.06 28.97
C PRO A 16 19.96 -1.42 28.02
N LEU A 17 19.53 -0.50 27.16
CA LEU A 17 20.37 0.09 26.11
C LEU A 17 20.80 1.53 26.42
N LEU A 18 20.25 2.16 27.46
CA LEU A 18 20.49 3.58 27.78
C LEU A 18 21.97 3.93 28.00
N GLN A 19 22.76 2.96 28.50
CA GLN A 19 24.19 3.15 28.76
C GLN A 19 25.09 2.73 27.59
N ARG A 20 24.51 2.20 26.48
CA ARG A 20 25.29 1.78 25.32
C ARG A 20 25.59 2.95 24.39
N ARG A 21 26.78 2.92 23.79
CA ARG A 21 27.15 3.86 22.73
C ARG A 21 26.38 3.52 21.45
N PRO A 22 26.01 4.51 20.60
CA PRO A 22 25.27 4.27 19.35
C PRO A 22 25.93 3.24 18.42
N ALA A 23 27.26 3.18 18.39
CA ALA A 23 28.00 2.21 17.58
C ALA A 23 27.80 0.76 18.05
N ALA A 24 27.42 0.54 19.30
CA ALA A 24 27.17 -0.79 19.89
C ALA A 24 25.70 -1.24 19.77
N LEU A 25 24.88 -0.49 19.03
CA LEU A 25 23.46 -0.78 18.82
C LEU A 25 23.24 -1.42 17.45
N SER A 26 22.28 -2.37 17.38
CA SER A 26 21.79 -2.89 16.10
C SER A 26 21.02 -1.82 15.31
N GLY A 27 20.72 -2.08 14.03
CA GLY A 27 19.92 -1.17 13.18
C GLY A 27 18.58 -0.81 13.82
N GLY A 28 17.80 -1.79 14.24
CA GLY A 28 16.51 -1.56 14.89
C GLY A 28 16.61 -0.90 16.27
N GLN A 29 17.67 -1.19 17.02
CA GLN A 29 17.93 -0.49 18.29
C GLN A 29 18.23 1.00 18.06
N ARG A 30 19.03 1.31 17.04
CA ARG A 30 19.28 2.71 16.65
C ARG A 30 17.99 3.41 16.22
N GLN A 31 17.13 2.71 15.47
CA GLN A 31 15.84 3.25 15.04
C GLN A 31 14.92 3.54 16.23
N ARG A 32 14.79 2.60 17.18
CA ARG A 32 14.03 2.85 18.42
C ARG A 32 14.58 4.03 19.22
N VAL A 33 15.90 4.18 19.28
CA VAL A 33 16.54 5.36 19.94
C VAL A 33 16.17 6.64 19.21
N ALA A 34 16.16 6.66 17.88
CA ALA A 34 15.74 7.83 17.09
C ALA A 34 14.28 8.22 17.37
N LEU A 35 13.38 7.25 17.40
CA LEU A 35 11.98 7.44 17.80
C LEU A 35 11.87 7.95 19.25
N GLY A 36 12.65 7.39 20.18
CA GLY A 36 12.67 7.81 21.57
C GLY A 36 13.10 9.26 21.74
N ARG A 37 14.10 9.70 20.98
CA ARG A 37 14.54 11.11 20.97
C ARG A 37 13.43 12.07 20.51
N ALA A 38 12.62 11.65 19.53
CA ALA A 38 11.46 12.42 19.10
C ALA A 38 10.38 12.42 20.20
N LEU A 39 10.13 11.26 20.83
CA LEU A 39 9.10 11.08 21.85
C LEU A 39 9.34 11.94 23.10
N VAL A 40 10.58 12.03 23.58
CA VAL A 40 10.97 12.87 24.73
C VAL A 40 10.56 14.34 24.58
N ARG A 41 10.45 14.81 23.33
CA ARG A 41 10.02 16.18 23.02
C ARG A 41 8.51 16.39 23.15
N GLN A 42 7.72 15.32 23.25
CA GLN A 42 6.26 15.33 23.31
C GLN A 42 5.65 16.19 22.16
N PRO A 43 5.96 15.88 20.91
CA PRO A 43 5.49 16.68 19.78
C PRO A 43 3.99 16.50 19.57
N ARG A 44 3.33 17.50 19.01
CA ARG A 44 1.92 17.41 18.58
C ARG A 44 1.75 16.61 17.28
N VAL A 45 2.80 16.51 16.48
CA VAL A 45 2.84 15.76 15.22
C VAL A 45 4.22 15.13 15.08
N PHE A 46 4.28 13.85 14.74
CA PHE A 46 5.50 13.18 14.30
C PHE A 46 5.64 13.25 12.79
N LEU A 47 6.85 13.56 12.33
CA LEU A 47 7.23 13.49 10.92
C LEU A 47 8.25 12.36 10.78
N LEU A 48 7.89 11.31 10.06
CA LEU A 48 8.72 10.13 9.83
C LEU A 48 8.97 10.03 8.32
N ASP A 49 10.19 10.34 7.92
CA ASP A 49 10.63 10.31 6.53
C ASP A 49 11.43 9.03 6.29
N GLU A 50 10.82 8.09 5.55
CA GLU A 50 11.36 6.76 5.22
C GLU A 50 12.04 6.04 6.40
N PRO A 51 11.39 5.93 7.57
CA PRO A 51 12.08 5.52 8.79
C PRO A 51 12.58 4.07 8.77
N LEU A 52 12.12 3.24 7.85
CA LEU A 52 12.47 1.81 7.78
C LEU A 52 13.30 1.43 6.53
N SER A 53 13.64 2.40 5.66
CA SER A 53 14.32 2.15 4.38
C SER A 53 15.66 1.41 4.51
N ASN A 54 16.41 1.68 5.57
CA ASN A 54 17.76 1.13 5.80
C ASN A 54 17.78 -0.17 6.62
N LEU A 55 16.63 -0.83 6.80
CA LEU A 55 16.51 -2.06 7.58
C LEU A 55 16.33 -3.28 6.65
N ASP A 56 16.86 -4.42 7.10
CA ASP A 56 16.56 -5.71 6.45
C ASP A 56 15.07 -6.07 6.57
N ALA A 57 14.58 -6.99 5.73
CA ALA A 57 13.16 -7.33 5.63
C ALA A 57 12.56 -7.83 6.95
N LYS A 58 13.30 -8.65 7.71
CA LYS A 58 12.81 -9.20 9.00
C LYS A 58 12.69 -8.10 10.04
N LEU A 59 13.69 -7.24 10.13
CA LEU A 59 13.72 -6.13 11.07
C LEU A 59 12.67 -5.07 10.71
N ARG A 60 12.49 -4.78 9.39
CA ARG A 60 11.45 -3.89 8.89
C ARG A 60 10.06 -4.38 9.31
N ALA A 61 9.77 -5.68 9.15
CA ALA A 61 8.49 -6.26 9.57
C ALA A 61 8.24 -6.07 11.08
N SER A 62 9.25 -6.32 11.93
CA SER A 62 9.10 -6.12 13.37
C SER A 62 8.92 -4.65 13.75
N MET A 63 9.65 -3.75 13.10
CA MET A 63 9.55 -2.31 13.36
C MET A 63 8.23 -1.70 12.92
N ARG A 64 7.58 -2.22 11.86
CA ARG A 64 6.20 -1.82 11.49
C ARG A 64 5.24 -2.09 12.64
N VAL A 65 5.30 -3.28 13.23
CA VAL A 65 4.45 -3.63 14.39
C VAL A 65 4.70 -2.68 15.56
N GLU A 66 5.96 -2.35 15.84
CA GLU A 66 6.33 -1.42 16.90
C GLU A 66 5.81 -0.01 16.65
N ILE A 67 5.94 0.52 15.43
CA ILE A 67 5.41 1.85 15.07
C ILE A 67 3.88 1.87 15.18
N ALA A 68 3.19 0.83 14.71
CA ALA A 68 1.74 0.72 14.85
C ALA A 68 1.29 0.70 16.32
N ARG A 69 2.02 -0.03 17.19
CA ARG A 69 1.77 -0.08 18.62
C ARG A 69 2.01 1.28 19.28
N LEU A 70 3.11 1.93 18.91
CA LEU A 70 3.47 3.25 19.41
C LEU A 70 2.42 4.30 19.02
N HIS A 71 1.99 4.31 17.76
CA HIS A 71 0.94 5.22 17.28
C HIS A 71 -0.36 5.06 18.08
N ARG A 72 -0.82 3.80 18.27
CA ARG A 72 -2.02 3.53 19.08
C ARG A 72 -1.87 3.96 20.54
N LYS A 73 -0.68 3.78 21.13
CA LYS A 73 -0.41 4.14 22.53
C LYS A 73 -0.38 5.66 22.72
N LEU A 74 0.19 6.39 21.77
CA LEU A 74 0.36 7.84 21.86
C LEU A 74 -0.90 8.63 21.45
N GLY A 75 -1.69 8.12 20.52
CA GLY A 75 -2.84 8.84 19.94
C GLY A 75 -2.45 10.15 19.23
N THR A 76 -1.16 10.34 18.94
CA THR A 76 -0.63 11.56 18.33
C THR A 76 -0.60 11.41 16.81
N THR A 77 -0.91 12.47 16.08
CA THR A 77 -0.83 12.49 14.61
C THR A 77 0.58 12.16 14.14
N MET A 78 0.69 11.21 13.20
CA MET A 78 1.93 10.85 12.54
C MET A 78 1.81 11.04 11.04
N ILE A 79 2.74 11.78 10.44
CA ILE A 79 2.94 11.86 8.99
C ILE A 79 4.09 10.91 8.67
N TYR A 80 3.81 9.90 7.86
CA TYR A 80 4.74 8.83 7.53
C TYR A 80 4.99 8.82 6.03
N VAL A 81 6.19 9.11 5.61
CA VAL A 81 6.60 9.05 4.20
C VAL A 81 7.27 7.70 3.94
N THR A 82 6.84 7.02 2.89
CA THR A 82 7.41 5.74 2.46
C THR A 82 7.17 5.50 0.97
N HIS A 83 8.04 4.74 0.34
CA HIS A 83 7.84 4.16 -0.97
C HIS A 83 7.42 2.67 -0.90
N ASP A 84 7.35 2.10 0.30
CA ASP A 84 6.92 0.72 0.53
C ASP A 84 5.39 0.66 0.69
N GLN A 85 4.72 0.01 -0.26
CA GLN A 85 3.26 -0.14 -0.26
C GLN A 85 2.75 -0.89 0.99
N VAL A 86 3.49 -1.89 1.47
CA VAL A 86 3.09 -2.67 2.64
C VAL A 86 3.11 -1.80 3.89
N GLU A 87 4.08 -0.89 4.01
CA GLU A 87 4.10 0.10 5.09
C GLU A 87 2.90 1.03 5.01
N ALA A 88 2.65 1.61 3.84
CA ALA A 88 1.52 2.52 3.64
C ALA A 88 0.18 1.84 3.96
N MET A 89 -0.06 0.64 3.42
CA MET A 89 -1.31 -0.10 3.57
C MET A 89 -1.55 -0.64 4.99
N THR A 90 -0.48 -0.90 5.76
CA THR A 90 -0.59 -1.48 7.11
C THR A 90 -0.54 -0.46 8.23
N LEU A 91 0.14 0.66 8.04
CA LEU A 91 0.30 1.70 9.06
C LEU A 91 -0.65 2.88 8.87
N GLY A 92 -0.98 3.21 7.61
CA GLY A 92 -1.78 4.38 7.27
C GLY A 92 -3.26 4.21 7.66
N GLN A 93 -3.82 5.19 8.35
CA GLN A 93 -5.27 5.36 8.48
C GLN A 93 -5.83 6.08 7.24
N ARG A 94 -5.05 6.97 6.67
CA ARG A 94 -5.25 7.64 5.39
C ARG A 94 -3.92 7.64 4.63
N ILE A 95 -4.00 7.41 3.34
CA ILE A 95 -2.84 7.43 2.45
C ILE A 95 -3.03 8.56 1.44
N VAL A 96 -1.97 9.30 1.20
CA VAL A 96 -1.86 10.27 0.11
C VAL A 96 -0.95 9.66 -0.95
N VAL A 97 -1.49 9.34 -2.11
CA VAL A 97 -0.70 8.85 -3.26
C VAL A 97 -0.22 10.05 -4.06
N LEU A 98 1.10 10.14 -4.23
CA LEU A 98 1.76 11.22 -4.95
C LEU A 98 2.43 10.69 -6.22
N ASN A 99 2.30 11.43 -7.33
CA ASN A 99 2.95 11.15 -8.58
C ASN A 99 3.45 12.45 -9.21
N GLY A 100 4.75 12.55 -9.48
CA GLY A 100 5.35 13.76 -10.06
C GLY A 100 5.09 15.04 -9.27
N GLY A 101 4.95 14.95 -7.94
CA GLY A 101 4.65 16.09 -7.07
C GLY A 101 3.16 16.47 -6.98
N CYS A 102 2.28 15.78 -7.73
CA CYS A 102 0.84 15.97 -7.67
C CYS A 102 0.17 14.88 -6.82
N ILE A 103 -0.92 15.25 -6.16
CA ILE A 103 -1.76 14.29 -5.42
C ILE A 103 -2.67 13.58 -6.42
N GLU A 104 -2.53 12.27 -6.53
CA GLU A 104 -3.40 11.40 -7.35
C GLU A 104 -4.70 11.04 -6.61
N GLN A 105 -4.57 10.64 -5.35
CA GLN A 105 -5.72 10.27 -4.52
C GLN A 105 -5.38 10.34 -3.03
N ILE A 106 -6.39 10.65 -2.22
CA ILE A 106 -6.30 10.61 -0.75
C ILE A 106 -7.49 9.81 -0.23
N ASP A 107 -7.23 8.67 0.40
CA ASP A 107 -8.30 7.86 0.99
C ASP A 107 -7.77 6.89 2.07
N THR A 108 -8.67 6.06 2.60
CA THR A 108 -8.29 4.90 3.42
C THR A 108 -7.59 3.85 2.56
N PRO A 109 -6.72 2.99 3.14
CA PRO A 109 -6.03 1.94 2.39
C PRO A 109 -6.97 1.09 1.53
N MET A 110 -8.08 0.63 2.10
CA MET A 110 -9.04 -0.22 1.38
C MET A 110 -9.77 0.52 0.26
N ALA A 111 -10.12 1.79 0.45
CA ALA A 111 -10.78 2.57 -0.60
C ALA A 111 -9.84 2.82 -1.79
N LEU A 112 -8.56 3.11 -1.54
CA LEU A 112 -7.54 3.24 -2.59
C LEU A 112 -7.36 1.94 -3.38
N TYR A 113 -7.41 0.80 -2.70
CA TYR A 113 -7.25 -0.51 -3.32
C TYR A 113 -8.45 -0.91 -4.16
N GLN A 114 -9.66 -0.72 -3.62
CA GLN A 114 -10.92 -1.15 -4.26
C GLN A 114 -11.42 -0.17 -5.31
N ARG A 115 -11.19 1.13 -5.13
CA ARG A 115 -11.68 2.21 -5.99
C ARG A 115 -10.57 3.20 -6.33
N PRO A 116 -9.54 2.77 -7.08
CA PRO A 116 -8.48 3.66 -7.52
C PRO A 116 -9.00 4.73 -8.47
N ALA A 117 -8.59 5.99 -8.26
CA ALA A 117 -9.03 7.11 -9.08
C ALA A 117 -8.29 7.22 -10.43
N SER A 118 -7.16 6.54 -10.57
CA SER A 118 -6.37 6.53 -11.80
C SER A 118 -5.70 5.17 -12.02
N VAL A 119 -5.26 4.94 -13.26
CA VAL A 119 -4.46 3.75 -13.62
C VAL A 119 -3.17 3.72 -12.80
N PHE A 120 -2.58 4.88 -12.53
CA PHE A 120 -1.38 4.96 -11.69
C PHE A 120 -1.66 4.41 -10.28
N VAL A 121 -2.71 4.86 -9.60
CA VAL A 121 -3.09 4.36 -8.27
C VAL A 121 -3.40 2.87 -8.30
N ALA A 122 -4.12 2.41 -9.33
CA ALA A 122 -4.51 1.02 -9.52
C ALA A 122 -3.32 0.07 -9.60
N THR A 123 -2.29 0.46 -10.35
CA THR A 123 -1.06 -0.35 -10.56
C THR A 123 -0.02 -0.13 -9.48
N PHE A 124 0.01 1.05 -8.86
CA PHE A 124 0.95 1.36 -7.78
C PHE A 124 0.61 0.60 -6.50
N LEU A 125 -0.68 0.37 -6.20
CA LEU A 125 -1.12 -0.31 -4.98
C LEU A 125 -1.49 -1.77 -5.26
N GLY A 126 -0.79 -2.67 -4.59
CA GLY A 126 -0.98 -4.12 -4.68
C GLY A 126 0.31 -4.84 -5.07
N SER A 127 0.54 -6.01 -4.47
CA SER A 127 1.68 -6.88 -4.79
C SER A 127 1.18 -8.33 -4.86
N PRO A 128 1.09 -8.89 -6.07
CA PRO A 128 1.41 -8.32 -7.39
C PRO A 128 0.53 -7.13 -7.80
N ALA A 129 0.99 -6.35 -8.80
CA ALA A 129 0.23 -5.23 -9.33
C ALA A 129 -1.05 -5.68 -10.05
N MET A 130 -1.98 -4.74 -10.26
CA MET A 130 -3.19 -4.98 -11.06
C MET A 130 -2.83 -5.32 -12.51
N ASN A 131 -3.42 -6.38 -13.05
CA ASN A 131 -3.33 -6.68 -14.47
C ASN A 131 -4.17 -5.70 -15.27
N LEU A 132 -3.65 -5.22 -16.39
CA LEU A 132 -4.35 -4.29 -17.28
C LEU A 132 -4.50 -4.92 -18.66
N LEU A 133 -5.74 -4.95 -19.16
CA LEU A 133 -6.09 -5.48 -20.46
C LEU A 133 -6.69 -4.34 -21.29
N ASP A 134 -6.04 -3.99 -22.40
CA ASP A 134 -6.56 -3.00 -23.34
C ASP A 134 -7.57 -3.65 -24.28
N GLY A 135 -8.71 -2.99 -24.55
CA GLY A 135 -9.74 -3.52 -25.42
C GLY A 135 -10.94 -2.58 -25.58
N ARG A 136 -12.01 -3.09 -26.18
CA ARG A 136 -13.29 -2.38 -26.36
C ARG A 136 -14.42 -3.10 -25.68
N LEU A 137 -15.28 -2.35 -25.00
CA LEU A 137 -16.55 -2.88 -24.49
C LEU A 137 -17.55 -3.06 -25.63
N ARG A 138 -18.12 -4.26 -25.69
CA ARG A 138 -19.19 -4.62 -26.62
C ARG A 138 -20.41 -5.16 -25.90
N ARG A 139 -21.58 -4.99 -26.51
CA ARG A 139 -22.88 -5.40 -25.95
C ARG A 139 -23.71 -6.23 -26.95
N GLU A 140 -23.09 -6.95 -27.88
CA GLU A 140 -23.83 -7.65 -28.93
C GLU A 140 -24.55 -8.91 -28.39
N ASP A 141 -23.86 -9.76 -27.61
CA ASP A 141 -24.40 -10.99 -27.00
C ASP A 141 -24.18 -11.03 -25.47
N GLY A 142 -24.39 -9.90 -24.80
CA GLY A 142 -24.01 -9.66 -23.42
C GLY A 142 -22.88 -8.63 -23.31
N LEU A 143 -22.46 -8.34 -22.09
CA LEU A 143 -21.33 -7.46 -21.88
C LEU A 143 -20.02 -8.22 -22.02
N ALA A 144 -19.15 -7.79 -22.91
CA ALA A 144 -17.83 -8.37 -23.09
C ALA A 144 -16.77 -7.31 -23.38
N LEU A 145 -15.53 -7.59 -22.96
CA LEU A 145 -14.35 -6.89 -23.43
C LEU A 145 -13.80 -7.61 -24.67
N GLN A 146 -13.69 -6.92 -25.79
CA GLN A 146 -12.93 -7.38 -26.95
C GLN A 146 -11.49 -6.94 -26.78
N PRO A 147 -10.52 -7.85 -26.49
CA PRO A 147 -9.13 -7.49 -26.31
C PRO A 147 -8.52 -6.89 -27.58
N ALA A 148 -7.59 -5.93 -27.40
CA ALA A 148 -6.92 -5.24 -28.52
C ALA A 148 -5.96 -6.15 -29.29
N ASN A 149 -5.46 -7.22 -28.67
CA ASN A 149 -4.54 -8.20 -29.27
C ASN A 149 -5.25 -9.24 -30.19
N GLY A 150 -6.57 -9.20 -30.28
CA GLY A 150 -7.36 -10.12 -31.13
C GLY A 150 -7.78 -11.41 -30.43
N ASP A 151 -7.51 -11.57 -29.15
CA ASP A 151 -7.99 -12.70 -28.36
C ASP A 151 -9.54 -12.78 -28.34
N PRO A 152 -10.12 -13.94 -28.00
CA PRO A 152 -11.55 -14.09 -27.86
C PRO A 152 -12.15 -13.07 -26.87
N PRO A 153 -13.41 -12.63 -27.08
CA PRO A 153 -14.09 -11.73 -26.18
C PRO A 153 -14.15 -12.29 -24.76
N ILE A 154 -13.85 -11.47 -23.77
CA ILE A 154 -13.93 -11.80 -22.35
C ILE A 154 -15.30 -11.37 -21.84
N PRO A 155 -16.20 -12.31 -21.50
CA PRO A 155 -17.50 -11.95 -20.95
C PRO A 155 -17.31 -11.28 -19.58
N LEU A 156 -18.03 -10.19 -19.37
CA LEU A 156 -18.01 -9.43 -18.10
C LEU A 156 -19.38 -9.56 -17.44
N ASP A 157 -19.36 -9.79 -16.13
CA ASP A 157 -20.58 -9.69 -15.33
C ASP A 157 -20.83 -8.19 -15.01
N PRO A 158 -21.96 -7.62 -15.45
CA PRO A 158 -22.27 -6.21 -15.26
C PRO A 158 -22.74 -5.90 -13.83
N GLY A 159 -22.07 -6.44 -12.80
CA GLY A 159 -22.39 -6.20 -11.39
C GLY A 159 -22.41 -4.70 -10.98
N SER A 160 -22.15 -3.81 -11.94
CA SER A 160 -22.26 -2.35 -11.81
C SER A 160 -22.74 -1.72 -13.11
N GLU A 161 -23.53 -0.67 -13.01
CA GLU A 161 -23.92 0.15 -14.16
C GLU A 161 -22.67 0.81 -14.77
N LEU A 162 -22.33 0.43 -15.98
CA LEU A 162 -21.28 1.08 -16.74
C LEU A 162 -21.83 2.34 -17.41
N PRO A 163 -21.08 3.46 -17.41
CA PRO A 163 -21.50 4.66 -18.10
C PRO A 163 -21.62 4.38 -19.60
N ALA A 164 -22.67 4.93 -20.24
CA ALA A 164 -22.95 4.72 -21.67
C ALA A 164 -21.76 5.11 -22.56
N GLU A 165 -20.96 6.06 -22.10
CA GLU A 165 -19.78 6.55 -22.83
C GLU A 165 -18.61 5.55 -22.82
N ALA A 166 -18.67 4.49 -22.02
CA ALA A 166 -17.63 3.45 -21.99
C ALA A 166 -17.73 2.48 -23.18
N PHE A 167 -18.91 2.42 -23.83
CA PHE A 167 -19.13 1.53 -24.98
C PHE A 167 -18.50 2.09 -26.26
N ASP A 168 -18.04 1.17 -27.12
CA ASP A 168 -17.40 1.46 -28.41
C ASP A 168 -16.15 2.35 -28.35
N ARG A 169 -15.59 2.51 -27.18
CA ARG A 169 -14.30 3.19 -26.96
C ARG A 169 -13.21 2.21 -26.57
N ASP A 170 -11.98 2.61 -26.81
CA ASP A 170 -10.82 1.93 -26.27
C ASP A 170 -10.79 2.16 -24.75
N ILE A 171 -10.85 1.09 -24.00
CA ILE A 171 -10.84 1.08 -22.54
C ILE A 171 -9.72 0.17 -22.05
N ARG A 172 -9.44 0.29 -20.77
CA ARG A 172 -8.51 -0.58 -20.06
C ARG A 172 -9.25 -1.27 -18.92
N LEU A 173 -9.33 -2.60 -18.98
CA LEU A 173 -9.87 -3.42 -17.90
C LEU A 173 -8.78 -3.70 -16.89
N GLY A 174 -9.00 -3.33 -15.63
CA GLY A 174 -8.11 -3.69 -14.52
C GLY A 174 -8.63 -4.92 -13.78
N VAL A 175 -7.77 -5.94 -13.62
CA VAL A 175 -8.11 -7.17 -12.87
C VAL A 175 -7.06 -7.39 -11.79
N ARG A 176 -7.50 -7.45 -10.53
CA ARG A 176 -6.61 -7.79 -9.41
C ARG A 176 -6.19 -9.25 -9.48
N PRO A 177 -4.93 -9.60 -9.14
CA PRO A 177 -4.45 -10.99 -9.20
C PRO A 177 -5.30 -11.98 -8.42
N GLU A 178 -5.87 -11.59 -7.29
CA GLU A 178 -6.72 -12.42 -6.46
C GLU A 178 -8.10 -12.75 -7.09
N HIS A 179 -8.48 -12.03 -8.13
CA HIS A 179 -9.70 -12.32 -8.90
C HIS A 179 -9.45 -13.25 -10.10
N LEU A 180 -8.18 -13.62 -10.34
CA LEU A 180 -7.81 -14.58 -11.36
C LEU A 180 -7.79 -15.99 -10.76
N LEU A 181 -8.60 -16.87 -11.32
CA LEU A 181 -8.64 -18.27 -10.92
C LEU A 181 -7.93 -19.12 -11.97
N ALA A 182 -7.27 -20.19 -11.55
CA ALA A 182 -6.74 -21.18 -12.48
C ALA A 182 -7.92 -21.83 -13.23
N ALA A 183 -7.88 -21.77 -14.55
CA ALA A 183 -8.89 -22.36 -15.41
C ALA A 183 -8.43 -23.73 -15.93
N ASN A 184 -9.40 -24.65 -16.15
CA ASN A 184 -9.13 -25.91 -16.84
C ASN A 184 -9.15 -25.72 -18.35
N ALA A 185 -8.46 -26.59 -19.09
CA ALA A 185 -8.52 -26.58 -20.55
C ALA A 185 -9.96 -26.78 -21.01
N GLY A 186 -10.52 -25.76 -21.67
CA GLY A 186 -11.89 -25.73 -22.15
C GLY A 186 -12.86 -24.82 -21.40
N ASP A 187 -12.45 -24.18 -20.33
CA ASP A 187 -13.25 -23.14 -19.66
C ASP A 187 -13.43 -21.94 -20.61
N ALA A 188 -14.68 -21.60 -20.92
CA ALA A 188 -15.02 -20.52 -21.87
C ALA A 188 -14.55 -19.12 -21.45
N GLN A 189 -14.11 -18.96 -20.22
CA GLN A 189 -13.64 -17.68 -19.63
C GLN A 189 -12.13 -17.68 -19.37
N ALA A 190 -11.40 -18.69 -19.82
CA ALA A 190 -9.96 -18.76 -19.62
C ALA A 190 -9.23 -17.77 -20.52
N ILE A 191 -8.47 -16.88 -19.93
CA ILE A 191 -7.49 -16.06 -20.64
C ILE A 191 -6.18 -16.86 -20.68
N ALA A 192 -5.69 -17.20 -21.88
CA ALA A 192 -4.42 -17.88 -22.01
C ALA A 192 -3.28 -16.93 -21.60
N PRO A 193 -2.34 -17.36 -20.72
CA PRO A 193 -1.16 -16.54 -20.46
C PRO A 193 -0.32 -16.49 -21.74
N GLU A 194 0.12 -15.30 -22.14
CA GLU A 194 1.20 -15.16 -23.11
C GLU A 194 2.49 -15.70 -22.46
N VAL A 195 3.15 -16.63 -23.11
CA VAL A 195 4.43 -17.23 -22.70
C VAL A 195 5.59 -16.37 -23.19
#